data_5eebe3509c28681defaa8611da25a8e5
#
_entry.id   5eebe3509c28681defaa8611da25a8e5
#
_cell.length_a   1.000
_cell.length_b   1.000
_cell.length_c   1.000
_cell.angle_alpha   90.00
_cell.angle_beta   90.00
_cell.angle_gamma   90.00
#
_symmetry.space_group_name_H-M   'P 1'
#
loop_
_entity.id
_entity.type
_entity.pdbx_description
1 polymer ?
#
loop_
_entity_poly.entity_id
_entity_poly.type
_entity_poly.pdbx_seq_one_letter_code
_entity_poly.pdbx_strand_id
1 'polypeptide(L)'
;MEITASAGGGVYFVCDGGSLVIGEHCFFNVGCSVTCIESVTIGNGCTFGNNVVIVDHDHDFRNENRGCFVASPVSIGKNVWIGANTVILRGTKIGDNCVIGAGSVVKGNIPANSIVVQKQLQRICSI
;
A
#
# COMPACT_ATOMS: atom_id res chain seq x y z
N MET A 1 8.06 0.67 15.08
CA MET A 1 8.40 0.63 13.64
C MET A 1 9.61 -0.24 13.45
N GLU A 2 9.46 -1.30 12.66
CA GLU A 2 10.56 -2.19 12.31
C GLU A 2 10.73 -2.21 10.79
N ILE A 3 11.87 -1.71 10.31
CA ILE A 3 12.13 -1.57 8.88
C ILE A 3 13.53 -2.05 8.57
N THR A 4 13.63 -3.07 7.71
CA THR A 4 14.91 -3.59 7.19
C THR A 4 14.92 -3.52 5.65
N ALA A 5 14.43 -2.43 5.11
CA ALA A 5 14.27 -2.24 3.68
C ALA A 5 15.38 -1.35 3.09
N SER A 6 15.67 -1.55 1.81
CA SER A 6 16.41 -0.59 1.00
C SER A 6 15.42 0.36 0.31
N ALA A 7 15.81 1.61 0.15
CA ALA A 7 14.93 2.62 -0.42
C ALA A 7 15.68 3.56 -1.36
N GLY A 8 15.00 3.98 -2.42
CA GLY A 8 15.43 5.07 -3.29
C GLY A 8 15.18 6.44 -2.66
N GLY A 9 15.44 7.51 -3.41
CA GLY A 9 15.23 8.88 -2.93
C GLY A 9 13.76 9.20 -2.72
N GLY A 10 13.44 10.08 -1.75
CA GLY A 10 12.09 10.56 -1.51
C GLY A 10 11.11 9.50 -1.01
N VAL A 11 11.60 8.44 -0.37
CA VAL A 11 10.75 7.43 0.27
C VAL A 11 10.40 7.87 1.69
N TYR A 12 9.12 7.79 2.04
CA TYR A 12 8.62 8.19 3.35
C TYR A 12 7.94 7.03 4.06
N PHE A 13 8.36 6.78 5.29
CA PHE A 13 7.65 5.89 6.21
C PHE A 13 7.18 6.72 7.40
N VAL A 14 5.88 6.91 7.53
CA VAL A 14 5.27 7.65 8.63
C VAL A 14 4.36 6.71 9.41
N CYS A 15 4.63 6.58 10.70
CA CYS A 15 3.81 5.77 11.60
C CYS A 15 3.45 6.62 12.82
N ASP A 16 2.19 7.01 12.92
CA ASP A 16 1.69 7.85 14.00
C ASP A 16 0.74 7.03 14.89
N GLY A 17 1.28 6.54 15.99
CA GLY A 17 0.55 5.75 16.98
C GLY A 17 0.24 4.31 16.57
N GLY A 18 0.58 3.91 15.34
CA GLY A 18 0.33 2.57 14.83
C GLY A 18 1.55 1.66 14.87
N SER A 19 1.45 0.55 14.12
CA SER A 19 2.53 -0.43 13.96
C SER A 19 2.87 -0.56 12.49
N LEU A 20 4.13 -0.30 12.14
CA LEU A 20 4.67 -0.54 10.80
C LEU A 20 5.81 -1.54 10.89
N VAL A 21 5.64 -2.70 10.23
CA VAL A 21 6.65 -3.76 10.18
C VAL A 21 6.93 -4.08 8.72
N ILE A 22 8.17 -3.89 8.30
CA ILE A 22 8.65 -4.23 6.96
C ILE A 22 9.75 -5.26 7.09
N GLY A 23 9.56 -6.40 6.43
CA GLY A 23 10.48 -7.52 6.50
C GLY A 23 11.81 -7.28 5.79
N GLU A 24 12.64 -8.31 5.78
CA GLU A 24 13.97 -8.30 5.19
C GLU A 24 13.92 -8.36 3.66
N HIS A 25 14.95 -7.83 3.02
CA HIS A 25 15.13 -7.89 1.56
C HIS A 25 14.01 -7.22 0.77
N CYS A 26 13.34 -6.24 1.36
CA CYS A 26 12.38 -5.40 0.66
C CYS A 26 13.09 -4.21 0.02
N PHE A 27 12.57 -3.76 -1.11
CA PHE A 27 13.06 -2.58 -1.79
C PHE A 27 11.91 -1.66 -2.19
N PHE A 28 12.02 -0.40 -1.80
CA PHE A 28 11.08 0.66 -2.18
C PHE A 28 11.78 1.61 -3.15
N ASN A 29 11.28 1.69 -4.37
CA ASN A 29 11.85 2.61 -5.34
C ASN A 29 11.45 4.06 -5.04
N VAL A 30 11.99 4.98 -5.84
CA VAL A 30 11.87 6.43 -5.64
C VAL A 30 10.43 6.86 -5.44
N GLY A 31 10.20 7.70 -4.44
CA GLY A 31 8.92 8.37 -4.21
C GLY A 31 7.84 7.53 -3.54
N CYS A 32 8.15 6.30 -3.10
CA CYS A 32 7.18 5.52 -2.33
C CYS A 32 6.84 6.16 -0.99
N SER A 33 5.61 5.94 -0.53
CA SER A 33 5.18 6.38 0.80
C SER A 33 4.33 5.32 1.48
N VAL A 34 4.59 5.13 2.76
CA VAL A 34 3.77 4.31 3.65
C VAL A 34 3.34 5.18 4.81
N THR A 35 2.03 5.37 4.96
CA THR A 35 1.46 6.15 6.07
C THR A 35 0.55 5.24 6.89
N CYS A 36 0.88 5.12 8.16
CA CYS A 36 0.28 4.14 9.06
C CYS A 36 -0.20 4.81 10.35
N ILE A 37 -1.44 4.56 10.72
CA ILE A 37 -1.99 4.96 12.03
C ILE A 37 -2.49 3.78 12.84
N GLU A 38 -2.75 2.65 12.21
CA GLU A 38 -3.18 1.40 12.86
C GLU A 38 -2.15 0.29 12.67
N SER A 39 -2.05 -0.26 11.47
CA SER A 39 -1.12 -1.35 11.20
C SER A 39 -0.85 -1.52 9.71
N VAL A 40 0.42 -1.53 9.34
CA VAL A 40 0.89 -1.99 8.02
C VAL A 40 1.98 -3.02 8.24
N THR A 41 1.79 -4.21 7.68
CA THR A 41 2.74 -5.31 7.76
C THR A 41 3.13 -5.75 6.36
N ILE A 42 4.42 -5.82 6.08
CA ILE A 42 4.98 -6.23 4.80
C ILE A 42 5.96 -7.37 5.04
N GLY A 43 5.75 -8.48 4.39
CA GLY A 43 6.61 -9.66 4.50
C GLY A 43 7.95 -9.48 3.78
N ASN A 44 8.80 -10.50 3.89
CA ASN A 44 10.15 -10.47 3.32
C ASN A 44 10.13 -10.51 1.79
N GLY A 45 11.13 -9.91 1.16
CA GLY A 45 11.38 -10.05 -0.26
C GLY A 45 10.43 -9.28 -1.18
N CYS A 46 9.73 -8.28 -0.67
CA CYS A 46 8.83 -7.47 -1.46
C CYS A 46 9.56 -6.36 -2.22
N THR A 47 9.09 -6.07 -3.43
CA THR A 47 9.64 -5.01 -4.28
C THR A 47 8.53 -4.05 -4.68
N PHE A 48 8.78 -2.78 -4.47
CA PHE A 48 7.82 -1.70 -4.77
C PHE A 48 8.40 -0.81 -5.85
N GLY A 49 7.65 -0.64 -6.93
CA GLY A 49 8.00 0.29 -8.00
C GLY A 49 7.93 1.74 -7.55
N ASN A 50 8.22 2.66 -8.47
CA ASN A 50 8.22 4.11 -8.16
C ASN A 50 6.83 4.58 -7.72
N ASN A 51 6.79 5.49 -6.76
CA ASN A 51 5.59 6.21 -6.35
C ASN A 51 4.44 5.31 -5.88
N VAL A 52 4.75 4.16 -5.27
CA VAL A 52 3.73 3.33 -4.63
C VAL A 52 3.29 4.00 -3.33
N VAL A 53 1.99 4.06 -3.11
CA VAL A 53 1.38 4.63 -1.91
C VAL A 53 0.67 3.53 -1.14
N ILE A 54 1.02 3.38 0.13
CA ILE A 54 0.33 2.46 1.06
C ILE A 54 -0.23 3.28 2.20
N VAL A 55 -1.54 3.17 2.42
CA VAL A 55 -2.24 3.91 3.46
C VAL A 55 -3.28 3.01 4.13
N ASP A 56 -3.28 2.99 5.46
CA ASP A 56 -4.20 2.15 6.25
C ASP A 56 -5.42 2.91 6.76
N HIS A 57 -5.64 4.12 6.27
CA HIS A 57 -6.72 4.97 6.79
C HIS A 57 -7.24 5.94 5.74
N ASP A 58 -8.45 6.40 5.98
CA ASP A 58 -9.11 7.49 5.26
C ASP A 58 -9.65 8.50 6.26
N HIS A 59 -9.92 9.70 5.81
CA HIS A 59 -10.71 10.64 6.59
C HIS A 59 -12.17 10.16 6.68
N ASP A 60 -12.76 10.27 7.86
CA ASP A 60 -14.18 10.01 8.03
C ASP A 60 -14.99 11.23 7.59
N PHE A 61 -15.23 11.33 6.29
CA PHE A 61 -15.92 12.47 5.70
C PHE A 61 -17.43 12.52 6.00
N ARG A 62 -17.97 11.43 6.52
CA ARG A 62 -19.40 11.31 6.85
C ARG A 62 -19.73 11.74 8.27
N ASN A 63 -18.70 11.90 9.11
CA ASN A 63 -18.84 12.33 10.48
C ASN A 63 -18.70 13.85 10.56
N GLU A 64 -19.44 14.50 11.45
CA GLU A 64 -19.30 15.93 11.75
C GLU A 64 -17.89 16.27 12.25
N ASN A 65 -17.20 15.30 12.83
CA ASN A 65 -15.80 15.41 13.23
C ASN A 65 -14.85 15.02 12.09
N ARG A 66 -14.73 15.88 11.09
CA ARG A 66 -13.86 15.63 9.93
C ARG A 66 -12.37 15.44 10.25
N GLY A 67 -11.97 15.61 11.52
CA GLY A 67 -10.62 15.29 11.99
C GLY A 67 -10.41 13.82 12.35
N CYS A 68 -11.46 13.00 12.30
CA CYS A 68 -11.36 11.57 12.60
C CYS A 68 -10.96 10.77 11.36
N PHE A 69 -10.25 9.66 11.61
CA PHE A 69 -9.87 8.71 10.59
C PHE A 69 -10.64 7.40 10.73
N VAL A 70 -10.87 6.76 9.59
CA VAL A 70 -11.30 5.35 9.54
C VAL A 70 -10.09 4.54 9.13
N ALA A 71 -9.67 3.61 9.98
CA ALA A 71 -8.49 2.80 9.75
C ALA A 71 -8.83 1.32 9.64
N SER A 72 -8.08 0.59 8.83
CA SER A 72 -8.14 -0.86 8.72
C SER A 72 -6.75 -1.38 8.36
N PRO A 73 -6.25 -2.44 9.01
CA PRO A 73 -4.91 -2.95 8.76
C PRO A 73 -4.65 -3.28 7.30
N VAL A 74 -3.43 -3.01 6.85
CA VAL A 74 -2.91 -3.46 5.57
C VAL A 74 -1.88 -4.55 5.81
N SER A 75 -2.01 -5.67 5.10
CA SER A 75 -1.09 -6.80 5.19
C SER A 75 -0.64 -7.20 3.80
N ILE A 76 0.67 -7.25 3.60
CA ILE A 76 1.29 -7.71 2.36
C ILE A 76 2.19 -8.89 2.70
N GLY A 77 2.01 -10.00 2.02
CA GLY A 77 2.76 -11.23 2.25
C GLY A 77 4.20 -11.16 1.76
N LYS A 78 4.81 -12.31 1.55
CA LYS A 78 6.21 -12.44 1.13
C LYS A 78 6.32 -12.45 -0.39
N ASN A 79 7.45 -11.94 -0.90
CA ASN A 79 7.78 -12.01 -2.33
C ASN A 79 6.70 -11.40 -3.23
N VAL A 80 6.17 -10.26 -2.83
CA VAL A 80 5.16 -9.52 -3.60
C VAL A 80 5.85 -8.44 -4.41
N TRP A 81 5.52 -8.34 -5.68
CA TRP A 81 5.97 -7.24 -6.53
C TRP A 81 4.81 -6.31 -6.81
N ILE A 82 4.97 -5.05 -6.44
CA ILE A 82 3.96 -4.01 -6.66
C ILE A 82 4.50 -3.01 -7.67
N GLY A 83 3.80 -2.90 -8.79
CA GLY A 83 4.19 -2.04 -9.90
C GLY A 83 4.08 -0.55 -9.57
N ALA A 84 4.76 0.27 -10.36
CA ALA A 84 4.82 1.72 -10.17
C ALA A 84 3.44 2.37 -10.11
N ASN A 85 3.31 3.45 -9.34
CA ASN A 85 2.10 4.25 -9.23
C ASN A 85 0.87 3.48 -8.74
N THR A 86 1.08 2.42 -7.99
CA THR A 86 0.02 1.65 -7.34
C THR A 86 -0.35 2.27 -6.01
N VAL A 87 -1.64 2.28 -5.71
CA VAL A 87 -2.16 2.72 -4.41
C VAL A 87 -2.77 1.53 -3.69
N ILE A 88 -2.29 1.25 -2.49
CA ILE A 88 -2.81 0.20 -1.61
C ILE A 88 -3.67 0.87 -0.55
N LEU A 89 -4.95 0.56 -0.56
CA LEU A 89 -5.94 1.18 0.33
C LEU A 89 -6.08 0.41 1.65
N ARG A 90 -6.66 1.06 2.63
CA ARG A 90 -6.94 0.46 3.94
C ARG A 90 -7.68 -0.89 3.81
N GLY A 91 -7.37 -1.82 4.69
CA GLY A 91 -8.02 -3.12 4.72
C GLY A 91 -7.54 -4.10 3.64
N THR A 92 -6.56 -3.71 2.82
CA THR A 92 -6.01 -4.59 1.80
C THR A 92 -5.19 -5.71 2.43
N LYS A 93 -5.42 -6.94 1.95
CA LYS A 93 -4.62 -8.09 2.31
C LYS A 93 -4.14 -8.78 1.04
N ILE A 94 -2.83 -8.78 0.83
CA ILE A 94 -2.20 -9.42 -0.33
C ILE A 94 -1.44 -10.65 0.17
N GLY A 95 -1.76 -11.81 -0.40
CA GLY A 95 -1.07 -13.05 -0.07
C GLY A 95 0.34 -13.12 -0.67
N ASP A 96 1.05 -14.20 -0.37
CA ASP A 96 2.42 -14.40 -0.83
C ASP A 96 2.52 -14.56 -2.34
N ASN A 97 3.66 -14.22 -2.91
CA ASN A 97 4.00 -14.46 -4.31
C ASN A 97 3.01 -13.81 -5.30
N CYS A 98 2.56 -12.62 -5.01
CA CYS A 98 1.66 -11.88 -5.88
C CYS A 98 2.40 -10.85 -6.71
N VAL A 99 1.84 -10.51 -7.86
CA VAL A 99 2.28 -9.41 -8.71
C VAL A 99 1.11 -8.45 -8.89
N ILE A 100 1.33 -7.19 -8.56
CA ILE A 100 0.35 -6.13 -8.74
C ILE A 100 0.82 -5.25 -9.90
N GLY A 101 0.04 -5.22 -10.96
CA GLY A 101 0.36 -4.41 -12.14
C GLY A 101 0.43 -2.93 -11.83
N ALA A 102 1.30 -2.20 -12.56
CA ALA A 102 1.47 -0.76 -12.37
C ALA A 102 0.16 0.01 -12.54
N GLY A 103 0.01 1.10 -11.79
CA GLY A 103 -1.15 1.97 -11.85
C GLY A 103 -2.43 1.39 -11.24
N SER A 104 -2.34 0.32 -10.47
CA SER A 104 -3.49 -0.29 -9.82
C SER A 104 -3.92 0.48 -8.57
N VAL A 105 -5.22 0.42 -8.28
CA VAL A 105 -5.77 0.82 -6.98
C VAL A 105 -6.31 -0.44 -6.32
N VAL A 106 -5.66 -0.90 -5.26
CA VAL A 106 -5.88 -2.23 -4.68
C VAL A 106 -6.63 -2.12 -3.36
N LYS A 107 -7.66 -2.94 -3.20
CA LYS A 107 -8.43 -3.08 -1.97
C LYS A 107 -8.91 -4.52 -1.80
N GLY A 108 -9.24 -4.88 -0.57
CA GLY A 108 -9.78 -6.20 -0.26
C GLY A 108 -8.71 -7.30 -0.24
N ASN A 109 -9.15 -8.52 -0.39
CA ASN A 109 -8.29 -9.69 -0.28
C ASN A 109 -7.82 -10.17 -1.66
N ILE A 110 -6.50 -10.25 -1.81
CA ILE A 110 -5.84 -10.82 -2.98
C ILE A 110 -5.22 -12.14 -2.54
N PRO A 111 -5.68 -13.29 -3.06
CA PRO A 111 -5.12 -14.58 -2.67
C PRO A 111 -3.68 -14.74 -3.11
N ALA A 112 -2.93 -15.58 -2.41
CA ALA A 112 -1.55 -15.89 -2.77
C ALA A 112 -1.43 -16.39 -4.22
N ASN A 113 -0.28 -16.18 -4.82
CA ASN A 113 0.06 -16.62 -6.16
C ASN A 113 -0.84 -16.01 -7.26
N SER A 114 -1.27 -14.76 -7.04
CA SER A 114 -2.15 -14.03 -7.96
C SER A 114 -1.40 -12.94 -8.71
N ILE A 115 -1.88 -12.65 -9.91
CA ILE A 115 -1.49 -11.46 -10.67
C ILE A 115 -2.71 -10.56 -10.77
N VAL A 116 -2.58 -9.32 -10.32
CA VAL A 116 -3.63 -8.31 -10.44
C VAL A 116 -3.31 -7.40 -11.61
N VAL A 117 -4.23 -7.33 -12.56
CA VAL A 117 -4.16 -6.41 -13.70
C VAL A 117 -5.49 -5.68 -13.77
N GLN A 118 -5.45 -4.36 -13.73
CA GLN A 118 -6.65 -3.53 -13.80
C GLN A 118 -6.72 -2.83 -15.15
N LYS A 119 -7.91 -2.83 -15.73
CA LYS A 119 -8.22 -2.02 -16.90
C LYS A 119 -8.76 -0.68 -16.43
N GLN A 120 -8.21 0.40 -16.97
CA GLN A 120 -8.73 1.73 -16.71
C GLN A 120 -9.81 2.06 -17.73
N LEU A 121 -10.93 2.60 -17.24
CA LEU A 121 -12.01 3.09 -18.06
C LEU A 121 -12.05 4.60 -17.93
N GLN A 122 -11.84 5.29 -19.05
CA GLN A 122 -11.99 6.75 -19.10
C GLN A 122 -13.42 7.11 -19.49
N ARG A 123 -14.05 7.95 -18.68
CA ARG A 123 -15.37 8.48 -18.96
C ARG A 123 -15.28 9.98 -19.07
N ILE A 124 -15.73 10.51 -20.20
CA ILE A 124 -15.76 11.95 -20.47
C ILE A 124 -17.22 12.40 -20.48
N CYS A 125 -17.52 13.37 -19.63
CA CYS A 125 -18.87 13.95 -19.53
C CYS A 125 -18.77 15.46 -19.78
N SER A 126 -19.83 16.05 -20.33
CA SER A 126 -19.97 17.51 -20.39
C SER A 126 -20.19 18.08 -18.99
N ILE A 127 -19.70 19.28 -18.81
CA ILE A 127 -19.94 20.04 -17.58
C ILE A 127 -21.39 20.53 -17.53
#